data_1c2d0f5ed42ccc22c22ecc043096405e
#
_entry.id   1c2d0f5ed42ccc22c22ecc043096405e
#
_cell.length_a   1.000
_cell.length_b   1.000
_cell.length_c   1.000
_cell.angle_alpha   90.00
_cell.angle_beta   90.00
_cell.angle_gamma   90.00
#
_symmetry.space_group_name_H-M   'P 1'
#
loop_
_entity.id
_entity.type
_entity.pdbx_description
1 polymer ?
#
loop_
_entity_poly.entity_id
_entity_poly.type
_entity_poly.pdbx_seq_one_letter_code
_entity_poly.pdbx_strand_id
1 'polypeptide(L)'
;MKAESNSFDAIVVGSGISGGWAAKELCEKGLKTLVLERGRHVEHIKDYPTAYMNPWQFEHRGRMTKAYVDKNPLISKCYAVDESAAHFFIEDDDHPYIQEKPFDWIRGYQLGGRSLTWGRACQRWSDHEFKAP
;
A
#
# COMPACT_ATOMS: atom_id res chain seq x y z
N MET A 1 -30.26 -27.49 -6.94
CA MET A 1 -29.46 -26.26 -7.12
C MET A 1 -28.10 -26.68 -7.64
N LYS A 2 -27.73 -26.36 -8.91
CA LYS A 2 -26.36 -26.57 -9.38
C LYS A 2 -25.47 -25.60 -8.63
N ALA A 3 -24.43 -26.08 -7.96
CA ALA A 3 -23.37 -25.23 -7.43
C ALA A 3 -22.79 -24.46 -8.64
N GLU A 4 -22.96 -23.14 -8.64
CA GLU A 4 -22.23 -22.31 -9.60
C GLU A 4 -20.73 -22.56 -9.33
N SER A 5 -20.03 -23.06 -10.35
CA SER A 5 -18.59 -23.24 -10.24
C SER A 5 -17.98 -21.85 -10.09
N ASN A 6 -17.39 -21.55 -8.92
CA ASN A 6 -16.59 -20.33 -8.69
C ASN A 6 -15.27 -20.42 -9.48
N SER A 7 -15.36 -20.59 -10.80
CA SER A 7 -14.19 -20.55 -11.67
C SER A 7 -13.91 -19.12 -12.12
N PHE A 8 -12.65 -18.75 -12.16
CA PHE A 8 -12.15 -17.46 -12.63
C PHE A 8 -11.15 -17.71 -13.74
N ASP A 9 -11.14 -16.79 -14.71
CA ASP A 9 -10.20 -16.85 -15.85
C ASP A 9 -8.80 -16.34 -15.42
N ALA A 10 -8.77 -15.44 -14.44
CA ALA A 10 -7.54 -14.85 -13.92
C ALA A 10 -7.62 -14.59 -12.42
N ILE A 11 -6.47 -14.68 -11.75
CA ILE A 11 -6.31 -14.31 -10.35
C ILE A 11 -5.21 -13.25 -10.24
N VAL A 12 -5.54 -12.11 -9.63
CA VAL A 12 -4.60 -11.03 -9.31
C VAL A 12 -4.35 -11.02 -7.81
N VAL A 13 -3.10 -11.08 -7.40
CA VAL A 13 -2.72 -11.06 -5.98
C VAL A 13 -2.24 -9.66 -5.61
N GLY A 14 -2.99 -9.01 -4.73
CA GLY A 14 -2.77 -7.63 -4.29
C GLY A 14 -3.53 -6.60 -5.15
N SER A 15 -4.08 -5.59 -4.51
CA SER A 15 -4.85 -4.51 -5.13
C SER A 15 -4.08 -3.17 -5.19
N GLY A 16 -2.77 -3.21 -5.02
CA GLY A 16 -1.91 -2.03 -5.17
C GLY A 16 -1.89 -1.49 -6.61
N ILE A 17 -1.03 -0.52 -6.88
CA ILE A 17 -0.95 0.17 -8.19
C ILE A 17 -0.86 -0.83 -9.35
N SER A 18 0.03 -1.81 -9.28
CA SER A 18 0.22 -2.79 -10.34
C SER A 18 -0.94 -3.77 -10.46
N GLY A 19 -1.41 -4.31 -9.31
CA GLY A 19 -2.50 -5.30 -9.31
C GLY A 19 -3.83 -4.70 -9.70
N GLY A 20 -4.14 -3.48 -9.25
CA GLY A 20 -5.34 -2.76 -9.65
C GLY A 20 -5.38 -2.49 -11.15
N TRP A 21 -4.24 -2.11 -11.73
CA TRP A 21 -4.14 -1.91 -13.17
C TRP A 21 -4.28 -3.22 -13.95
N ALA A 22 -3.61 -4.29 -13.50
CA ALA A 22 -3.74 -5.60 -14.12
C ALA A 22 -5.18 -6.11 -14.09
N ALA A 23 -5.87 -5.98 -12.94
CA ALA A 23 -7.27 -6.36 -12.81
C ALA A 23 -8.17 -5.58 -13.77
N LYS A 24 -7.96 -4.26 -13.90
CA LYS A 24 -8.67 -3.41 -14.87
C LYS A 24 -8.51 -3.94 -16.29
N GLU A 25 -7.29 -4.12 -16.74
CA GLU A 25 -7.00 -4.58 -18.11
C GLU A 25 -7.59 -5.96 -18.40
N LEU A 26 -7.54 -6.89 -17.44
CA LEU A 26 -8.11 -8.22 -17.58
C LEU A 26 -9.63 -8.16 -17.68
N CYS A 27 -10.29 -7.37 -16.83
CA CYS A 27 -11.74 -7.20 -16.86
C CYS A 27 -12.23 -6.52 -18.15
N GLU A 28 -11.49 -5.50 -18.64
CA GLU A 28 -11.84 -4.81 -19.91
C GLU A 28 -11.69 -5.74 -21.13
N LYS A 29 -10.88 -6.77 -21.02
CA LYS A 29 -10.78 -7.85 -22.05
C LYS A 29 -11.84 -8.94 -21.86
N GLY A 30 -12.79 -8.76 -20.94
CA GLY A 30 -13.90 -9.70 -20.71
C GLY A 30 -13.57 -10.90 -19.84
N LEU A 31 -12.40 -10.93 -19.18
CA LEU A 31 -12.01 -12.03 -18.30
C LEU A 31 -12.68 -11.89 -16.93
N LYS A 32 -13.22 -12.98 -16.39
CA LYS A 32 -13.72 -13.07 -15.02
C LYS A 32 -12.53 -13.11 -14.06
N THR A 33 -12.20 -11.99 -13.47
CA THR A 33 -11.00 -11.81 -12.67
C THR A 33 -11.31 -11.80 -11.17
N LEU A 34 -10.56 -12.59 -10.40
CA LEU A 34 -10.55 -12.56 -8.94
C LEU A 34 -9.36 -11.74 -8.45
N VAL A 35 -9.61 -10.75 -7.59
CA VAL A 35 -8.55 -10.01 -6.90
C VAL A 35 -8.49 -10.48 -5.45
N LEU A 36 -7.32 -10.97 -5.01
CA LEU A 36 -7.05 -11.35 -3.63
C LEU A 36 -6.27 -10.24 -2.96
N GLU A 37 -6.87 -9.58 -1.97
CA GLU A 37 -6.22 -8.52 -1.18
C GLU A 37 -6.04 -9.00 0.27
N ARG A 38 -4.85 -8.81 0.80
CA ARG A 38 -4.50 -9.17 2.18
C ARG A 38 -4.94 -8.11 3.18
N GLY A 39 -4.93 -6.85 2.74
CA GLY A 39 -5.10 -5.70 3.60
C GLY A 39 -6.55 -5.43 4.01
N ARG A 40 -6.71 -4.53 4.97
CA ARG A 40 -8.03 -4.08 5.41
C ARG A 40 -8.75 -3.31 4.30
N HIS A 41 -10.06 -3.33 4.37
CA HIS A 41 -10.86 -2.41 3.57
C HIS A 41 -10.61 -0.96 4.01
N VAL A 42 -10.47 -0.06 3.05
CA VAL A 42 -10.33 1.38 3.27
C VAL A 42 -11.38 2.10 2.44
N GLU A 43 -12.33 2.70 3.11
CA GLU A 43 -13.36 3.49 2.45
C GLU A 43 -12.86 4.91 2.20
N HIS A 44 -12.90 5.32 0.94
CA HIS A 44 -12.45 6.65 0.53
C HIS A 44 -13.10 7.75 1.38
N ILE A 45 -12.31 8.68 1.85
CA ILE A 45 -12.67 9.80 2.75
C ILE A 45 -12.94 9.36 4.20
N LYS A 46 -13.77 8.34 4.44
CA LYS A 46 -14.16 7.93 5.79
C LYS A 46 -13.00 7.38 6.61
N ASP A 47 -12.13 6.60 5.96
CA ASP A 47 -10.99 5.96 6.60
C ASP A 47 -9.68 6.78 6.47
N TYR A 48 -9.82 8.08 6.27
CA TYR A 48 -8.69 9.02 6.23
C TYR A 48 -8.72 9.94 7.46
N PRO A 49 -8.41 9.43 8.67
CA PRO A 49 -8.62 10.16 9.91
C PRO A 49 -7.82 11.46 10.01
N THR A 50 -6.74 11.55 9.27
CA THR A 50 -5.78 12.66 9.31
C THR A 50 -5.87 13.61 8.11
N ALA A 51 -6.67 13.26 7.07
CA ALA A 51 -6.65 13.97 5.79
C ALA A 51 -7.05 15.45 5.86
N TYR A 52 -7.83 15.81 6.87
CA TYR A 52 -8.33 17.19 7.07
C TYR A 52 -7.67 17.88 8.26
N MET A 53 -6.68 17.24 8.89
CA MET A 53 -5.97 17.83 10.02
C MET A 53 -4.88 18.80 9.54
N ASN A 54 -4.86 19.97 10.16
CA ASN A 54 -3.77 20.92 9.98
C ASN A 54 -2.56 20.50 10.84
N PRO A 55 -1.33 20.90 10.51
CA PRO A 55 -0.13 20.51 11.25
C PRO A 55 -0.17 20.77 12.75
N TRP A 56 -0.86 21.83 13.19
CA TRP A 56 -0.99 22.16 14.61
C TRP A 56 -2.04 21.34 15.37
N GLN A 57 -2.86 20.57 14.68
CA GLN A 57 -3.87 19.69 15.27
C GLN A 57 -3.29 18.31 15.62
N PHE A 58 -2.11 17.98 15.11
CA PHE A 58 -1.40 16.77 15.48
C PHE A 58 -0.76 16.92 16.85
N GLU A 59 -0.87 15.90 17.69
CA GLU A 59 -0.34 15.88 19.05
C GLU A 59 1.17 16.17 19.08
N HIS A 60 1.90 15.60 18.10
CA HIS A 60 3.35 15.75 17.97
C HIS A 60 3.76 16.58 16.74
N ARG A 61 2.85 17.40 16.23
CA ARG A 61 3.08 18.28 15.06
C ARG A 61 3.56 17.51 13.82
N GLY A 62 3.00 16.34 13.58
CA GLY A 62 3.32 15.47 12.47
C GLY A 62 4.57 14.60 12.65
N ARG A 63 5.25 14.67 13.80
CA ARG A 63 6.44 13.87 14.07
C ARG A 63 6.11 12.58 14.81
N MET A 64 6.82 11.50 14.50
CA MET A 64 6.72 10.30 15.32
C MET A 64 7.44 10.47 16.66
N THR A 65 6.86 9.86 17.70
CA THR A 65 7.50 9.86 19.03
C THR A 65 8.76 9.00 19.03
N LYS A 66 9.67 9.30 19.96
CA LYS A 66 10.86 8.47 20.15
C LYS A 66 10.48 7.02 20.48
N ALA A 67 9.46 6.82 21.32
CA ALA A 67 8.97 5.49 21.66
C ALA A 67 8.48 4.69 20.44
N TYR A 68 7.78 5.35 19.50
CA TYR A 68 7.37 4.71 18.25
C TYR A 68 8.59 4.34 17.38
N VAL A 69 9.55 5.25 17.22
CA VAL A 69 10.75 5.01 16.44
C VAL A 69 11.60 3.88 17.02
N ASP A 70 11.75 3.83 18.35
CA ASP A 70 12.50 2.78 19.04
C ASP A 70 11.81 1.41 18.89
N LYS A 71 10.47 1.37 18.87
CA LYS A 71 9.69 0.14 18.62
C LYS A 71 9.75 -0.28 17.15
N ASN A 72 9.76 0.67 16.22
CA ASN A 72 9.63 0.44 14.79
C ASN A 72 10.85 0.98 14.02
N PRO A 73 12.07 0.48 14.26
CA PRO A 73 13.30 1.05 13.69
C PRO A 73 13.38 0.88 12.18
N LEU A 74 12.74 -0.15 11.60
CA LEU A 74 12.78 -0.41 10.17
C LEU A 74 11.83 0.54 9.43
N ILE A 75 10.56 0.54 9.83
CA ILE A 75 9.54 1.35 9.15
C ILE A 75 9.83 2.85 9.33
N SER A 76 10.43 3.25 10.43
CA SER A 76 10.81 4.64 10.73
C SER A 76 11.90 5.21 9.81
N LYS A 77 12.57 4.37 9.02
CA LYS A 77 13.47 4.82 7.94
C LYS A 77 12.73 5.44 6.76
N CYS A 78 11.43 5.17 6.62
CA CYS A 78 10.64 5.70 5.53
C CYS A 78 10.20 7.14 5.84
N TYR A 79 10.57 8.06 4.99
CA TYR A 79 10.20 9.48 5.13
C TYR A 79 8.69 9.75 5.19
N ALA A 80 7.90 8.83 4.63
CA ALA A 80 6.44 8.95 4.60
C ALA A 80 5.75 8.41 5.86
N VAL A 81 6.52 7.86 6.81
CA VAL A 81 6.00 7.40 8.10
C VAL A 81 6.08 8.55 9.09
N ASP A 82 5.01 9.29 9.17
CA ASP A 82 4.80 10.38 10.10
C ASP A 82 3.46 10.21 10.82
N GLU A 83 3.15 11.09 11.76
CA GLU A 83 1.90 11.04 12.55
C GLU A 83 0.65 11.07 11.67
N SER A 84 0.74 11.66 10.47
CA SER A 84 -0.38 11.76 9.54
C SER A 84 -0.63 10.48 8.74
N ALA A 85 0.39 9.67 8.49
CA ALA A 85 0.35 8.55 7.57
C ALA A 85 0.69 7.19 8.19
N ALA A 86 1.20 7.15 9.43
CA ALA A 86 1.64 5.92 10.09
C ALA A 86 0.57 4.81 10.10
N HIS A 87 -0.72 5.18 10.22
CA HIS A 87 -1.84 4.23 10.22
C HIS A 87 -2.03 3.44 8.91
N PHE A 88 -1.34 3.83 7.83
CA PHE A 88 -1.31 3.09 6.57
C PHE A 88 -0.15 2.10 6.46
N PHE A 89 0.76 2.11 7.42
CA PHE A 89 1.93 1.23 7.40
C PHE A 89 1.80 0.10 8.42
N ILE A 90 2.49 -1.00 8.16
CA ILE A 90 2.57 -2.13 9.06
C ILE A 90 3.73 -1.91 10.02
N GLU A 91 3.48 -2.04 11.32
CA GLU A 91 4.52 -1.99 12.33
C GLU A 91 5.49 -3.17 12.20
N ASP A 92 6.72 -3.01 12.67
CA ASP A 92 7.80 -3.99 12.43
C ASP A 92 7.49 -5.35 13.07
N ASP A 93 6.77 -5.36 14.21
CA ASP A 93 6.42 -6.57 14.96
C ASP A 93 5.20 -7.33 14.39
N ASP A 94 4.32 -6.65 13.63
CA ASP A 94 3.05 -7.24 13.20
C ASP A 94 3.22 -8.40 12.22
N HIS A 95 4.19 -8.30 11.33
CA HIS A 95 4.43 -9.29 10.29
C HIS A 95 5.92 -9.43 10.00
N PRO A 96 6.68 -10.10 10.89
CA PRO A 96 8.11 -10.32 10.71
C PRO A 96 8.39 -11.10 9.42
N TYR A 97 9.54 -10.87 8.82
CA TYR A 97 10.01 -11.59 7.65
C TYR A 97 11.47 -11.98 7.81
N ILE A 98 11.86 -13.03 7.10
CA ILE A 98 13.23 -13.54 7.11
C ILE A 98 14.01 -12.84 6.01
N GLN A 99 15.15 -12.24 6.35
CA GLN A 99 16.05 -11.61 5.39
C GLN A 99 17.19 -12.59 5.05
N GLU A 100 17.27 -13.02 3.81
CA GLU A 100 18.45 -13.71 3.28
C GLU A 100 19.55 -12.72 2.91
N LYS A 101 19.16 -11.51 2.48
CA LYS A 101 20.02 -10.36 2.25
C LYS A 101 19.40 -9.14 2.90
N PRO A 102 20.19 -8.13 3.33
CA PRO A 102 19.65 -6.92 3.93
C PRO A 102 18.61 -6.25 3.03
N PHE A 103 17.38 -6.12 3.55
CA PHE A 103 16.27 -5.53 2.83
C PHE A 103 15.26 -4.89 3.79
N ASP A 104 15.03 -3.61 3.66
CA ASP A 104 14.05 -2.87 4.45
C ASP A 104 12.68 -2.95 3.76
N TRP A 105 11.85 -3.90 4.18
CA TRP A 105 10.54 -4.12 3.58
C TRP A 105 9.45 -3.29 4.26
N ILE A 106 9.24 -2.08 3.77
CA ILE A 106 8.21 -1.16 4.26
C ILE A 106 6.89 -1.46 3.54
N ARG A 107 5.85 -1.82 4.30
CA ARG A 107 4.60 -2.37 3.79
C ARG A 107 3.39 -1.60 4.28
N GLY A 108 2.32 -1.63 3.47
CA GLY A 108 0.99 -1.21 3.87
C GLY A 108 -0.02 -2.27 3.48
N TYR A 109 -0.82 -2.75 4.45
CA TYR A 109 -1.83 -3.78 4.22
C TYR A 109 -3.23 -3.17 4.24
N GLN A 110 -3.60 -2.58 3.12
CA GLN A 110 -4.93 -2.05 2.86
C GLN A 110 -5.29 -2.18 1.38
N LEU A 111 -6.59 -2.14 1.10
CA LEU A 111 -7.09 -2.06 -0.26
C LEU A 111 -6.47 -0.85 -0.97
N GLY A 112 -5.87 -1.07 -2.14
CA GLY A 112 -5.10 -0.06 -2.85
C GLY A 112 -3.61 0.00 -2.48
N GLY A 113 -3.20 -0.70 -1.39
CA GLY A 113 -1.79 -0.80 -0.99
C GLY A 113 -1.11 0.56 -0.83
N ARG A 114 0.07 0.70 -1.40
CA ARG A 114 0.87 1.92 -1.33
C ARG A 114 0.38 3.06 -2.24
N SER A 115 -0.67 2.84 -3.02
CA SER A 115 -1.31 3.95 -3.75
C SER A 115 -1.90 5.02 -2.82
N LEU A 116 -2.10 4.69 -1.53
CA LEU A 116 -2.57 5.63 -0.52
C LEU A 116 -1.45 6.48 0.11
N THR A 117 -0.20 6.05 -0.02
CA THR A 117 0.95 6.63 0.72
C THR A 117 2.05 7.24 -0.16
N TRP A 118 1.97 7.09 -1.48
CA TRP A 118 2.98 7.65 -2.38
C TRP A 118 2.77 9.15 -2.63
N GLY A 119 3.83 9.85 -3.02
CA GLY A 119 3.81 11.30 -3.20
C GLY A 119 3.00 11.80 -4.40
N ARG A 120 2.40 10.94 -5.20
CA ARG A 120 1.56 11.24 -6.38
C ARG A 120 2.29 12.02 -7.48
N ALA A 121 3.61 11.98 -7.48
CA ALA A 121 4.41 12.53 -8.57
C ALA A 121 4.34 11.58 -9.77
N CYS A 122 3.61 11.98 -10.80
CA CYS A 122 3.49 11.23 -12.05
C CYS A 122 4.32 11.94 -13.13
N GLN A 123 5.35 11.25 -13.61
CA GLN A 123 6.18 11.73 -14.70
C GLN A 123 6.06 10.80 -15.90
N ARG A 124 5.96 11.37 -17.09
CA ARG A 124 6.07 10.58 -18.32
C ARG A 124 7.53 10.27 -18.56
N TRP A 125 7.86 8.99 -18.50
CA TRP A 125 9.20 8.52 -18.75
C TRP A 125 9.50 8.48 -20.25
N SER A 126 10.76 8.63 -20.58
CA SER A 126 11.24 8.55 -21.96
C SER A 126 11.61 7.09 -22.32
N ASP A 127 11.83 6.87 -23.60
CA ASP A 127 12.31 5.56 -24.07
C ASP A 127 13.63 5.12 -23.43
N HIS A 128 14.42 6.08 -22.96
CA HIS A 128 15.71 5.81 -22.34
C HIS A 128 15.55 4.99 -21.04
N GLU A 129 14.59 5.35 -20.20
CA GLU A 129 14.34 4.63 -18.93
C GLU A 129 13.83 3.20 -19.14
N PHE A 130 13.18 2.94 -20.28
CA PHE A 130 12.70 1.59 -20.63
C PHE A 130 13.73 0.73 -21.36
N LYS A 131 14.80 1.33 -21.89
CA LYS A 131 15.85 0.66 -22.66
C LYS A 131 17.20 0.63 -21.96
N ALA A 132 17.27 1.17 -20.74
CA ALA A 132 18.50 1.12 -19.95
C ALA A 132 18.91 -0.34 -19.68
N PRO A 133 20.22 -0.68 -19.78
CA PRO A 133 20.72 -2.04 -19.56
C PRO A 133 20.59 -2.50 -18.11
#